data_6d1b996acef66eee924ee0e4ec91ea57
#
_entry.id   6d1b996acef66eee924ee0e4ec91ea57
#
_cell.length_a   1.000
_cell.length_b   1.000
_cell.length_c   1.000
_cell.angle_alpha   90.00
_cell.angle_beta   90.00
_cell.angle_gamma   90.00
#
_symmetry.space_group_name_H-M   'P 1'
#
loop_
_entity.id
_entity.type
_entity.pdbx_description
1 polymer ?
#
loop_
_entity_poly.entity_id
_entity_poly.type
_entity_poly.pdbx_seq_one_letter_code
_entity_poly.pdbx_strand_id
1 'polypeptide(L)'
;MAAALLALAALPVGAAEAPLALAWRTPAGNELLELDRSRVLARGPLPAERQAPLGSLWKLFVYAYLVDRQQPDPGYQCLGHDRDEVYCCNPGERIDRDQALVKSCGLYFDPARLGVTPDDWSRYWQARSAPAWLQRLDALKPEARVPVADLLAQLQTLPAQDEARRVLLDVPLQARDAGVLATLGARLRVKTWSWLADADPQARQGGFAGWLNDGTPVWAGGPGTSQRVLGQYAEVLERTLPVSWPREPGSCVEVRLFSRYPLREVSLAGQSTPVAPGALRGRYQVLFENGNRLDIESQGELFLERRDDGLALTAHLEREDYVARVLDREAAPEPVEAAKALAVAVRTYLVQNAVRRGECLVIDDSSSSQRVAPRPASAASRTIAAWTADLVLAGSTVTYHSERAGPDRLSWQQAVTEAKEGVRYDSILARAFPRASLSRWDKPVAACQALPNAEDWLRRQRREWRPVLDAEPGYAEIPQFSVCRLASGRPHVDRERRRIFVRGLFSLQDRLDLTHEYLHLAFEAHPNGQDEAYVERLARQLLLE
;
A
#
# COMPACT_ATOMS: atom_id res chain seq x y z
N MET A 1 -20.66 -67.13 22.87
CA MET A 1 -20.70 -65.74 23.29
C MET A 1 -19.31 -65.14 23.10
N ALA A 2 -19.06 -64.49 21.99
CA ALA A 2 -17.79 -63.82 21.72
C ALA A 2 -18.02 -62.29 21.86
N ALA A 3 -17.34 -61.68 22.82
CA ALA A 3 -17.35 -60.24 23.05
C ALA A 3 -16.34 -59.56 22.14
N ALA A 4 -16.84 -58.73 21.22
CA ALA A 4 -16.01 -57.87 20.40
C ALA A 4 -15.65 -56.61 21.17
N LEU A 5 -14.37 -56.42 21.46
CA LEU A 5 -13.81 -55.17 21.99
C LEU A 5 -13.68 -54.18 20.80
N LEU A 6 -14.50 -53.13 20.78
CA LEU A 6 -14.26 -51.96 19.95
C LEU A 6 -13.15 -51.11 20.57
N ALA A 7 -11.98 -51.13 19.94
CA ALA A 7 -10.91 -50.13 20.24
C ALA A 7 -11.30 -48.79 19.55
N LEU A 8 -11.70 -47.80 20.35
CA LEU A 8 -11.77 -46.42 19.90
C LEU A 8 -10.34 -45.89 19.67
N ALA A 9 -9.97 -45.77 18.41
CA ALA A 9 -8.76 -45.04 18.04
C ALA A 9 -8.97 -43.54 18.34
N ALA A 10 -8.29 -43.02 19.35
CA ALA A 10 -8.21 -41.58 19.59
C ALA A 10 -7.50 -40.93 18.40
N LEU A 11 -8.23 -40.13 17.63
CA LEU A 11 -7.63 -39.25 16.64
C LEU A 11 -6.64 -38.31 17.32
N PRO A 12 -5.43 -38.11 16.78
CA PRO A 12 -4.50 -37.16 17.37
C PRO A 12 -5.15 -35.77 17.32
N VAL A 13 -5.34 -35.15 18.48
CA VAL A 13 -5.68 -33.75 18.59
C VAL A 13 -4.51 -32.99 17.97
N GLY A 14 -4.71 -32.42 16.79
CA GLY A 14 -3.70 -31.62 16.10
C GLY A 14 -3.18 -30.56 17.07
N ALA A 15 -1.86 -30.50 17.27
CA ALA A 15 -1.23 -29.47 18.09
C ALA A 15 -1.73 -28.10 17.62
N ALA A 16 -2.37 -27.35 18.52
CA ALA A 16 -2.86 -26.02 18.22
C ALA A 16 -1.67 -25.16 17.71
N GLU A 17 -1.82 -24.58 16.52
CA GLU A 17 -0.79 -23.70 15.94
C GLU A 17 -0.55 -22.55 16.92
N ALA A 18 0.72 -22.22 17.21
CA ALA A 18 1.05 -21.14 18.13
C ALA A 18 0.46 -19.81 17.61
N PRO A 19 -0.10 -18.96 18.50
CA PRO A 19 -0.75 -17.73 18.08
C PRO A 19 0.23 -16.72 17.49
N LEU A 20 -0.30 -15.81 16.62
CA LEU A 20 0.42 -14.62 16.21
C LEU A 20 0.42 -13.63 17.38
N ALA A 21 1.60 -13.17 17.78
CA ALA A 21 1.75 -12.05 18.70
C ALA A 21 1.77 -10.74 17.90
N LEU A 22 0.94 -9.77 18.29
CA LEU A 22 0.87 -8.43 17.71
C LEU A 22 1.05 -7.41 18.84
N ALA A 23 2.02 -6.52 18.70
CA ALA A 23 2.28 -5.49 19.70
C ALA A 23 2.40 -4.11 19.05
N TRP A 24 1.91 -3.08 19.73
CA TRP A 24 2.07 -1.68 19.33
C TRP A 24 2.18 -0.75 20.55
N ARG A 25 2.68 0.44 20.28
CA ARG A 25 2.84 1.46 21.30
C ARG A 25 1.53 2.23 21.50
N THR A 26 1.15 2.43 22.76
CA THR A 26 0.02 3.28 23.16
C THR A 26 0.51 4.38 24.11
N PRO A 27 -0.28 5.44 24.37
CA PRO A 27 0.07 6.43 25.38
C PRO A 27 0.28 5.85 26.80
N ALA A 28 -0.37 4.72 27.09
CA ALA A 28 -0.28 4.03 28.38
C ALA A 28 0.87 3.02 28.49
N GLY A 29 1.59 2.75 27.37
CA GLY A 29 2.64 1.75 27.30
C GLY A 29 2.52 0.87 26.05
N ASN A 30 3.24 -0.25 26.04
CA ASN A 30 3.16 -1.20 24.95
C ASN A 30 2.06 -2.24 25.22
N GLU A 31 1.18 -2.44 24.26
CA GLU A 31 0.10 -3.42 24.30
C GLU A 31 0.47 -4.65 23.47
N LEU A 32 0.09 -5.84 23.94
CA LEU A 32 0.27 -7.13 23.26
C LEU A 32 -1.09 -7.80 23.07
N LEU A 33 -1.33 -8.31 21.86
CA LEU A 33 -2.41 -9.24 21.56
C LEU A 33 -1.86 -10.56 21.08
N GLU A 34 -2.54 -11.63 21.44
CA GLU A 34 -2.35 -12.95 20.84
C GLU A 34 -3.56 -13.24 19.95
N LEU A 35 -3.29 -13.60 18.71
CA LEU A 35 -4.31 -13.75 17.66
C LEU A 35 -4.26 -15.17 17.10
N ASP A 36 -5.42 -15.79 16.91
CA ASP A 36 -5.56 -16.80 15.87
C ASP A 36 -5.99 -16.13 14.55
N ARG A 37 -6.24 -16.91 13.51
CA ARG A 37 -6.59 -16.37 12.18
C ARG A 37 -7.95 -15.66 12.14
N SER A 38 -8.77 -15.83 13.17
CA SER A 38 -10.16 -15.36 13.20
C SER A 38 -10.46 -14.35 14.31
N ARG A 39 -9.72 -14.39 15.42
CA ARG A 39 -10.05 -13.60 16.63
C ARG A 39 -8.84 -13.31 17.51
N VAL A 40 -9.06 -12.40 18.44
CA VAL A 40 -8.16 -12.13 19.56
C VAL A 40 -8.34 -13.21 20.61
N LEU A 41 -7.24 -13.87 21.00
CA LEU A 41 -7.20 -14.89 22.04
C LEU A 41 -6.90 -14.28 23.41
N ALA A 42 -5.95 -13.33 23.46
CA ALA A 42 -5.55 -12.64 24.67
C ALA A 42 -5.17 -11.18 24.35
N ARG A 43 -5.26 -10.33 25.37
CA ARG A 43 -4.89 -8.90 25.32
C ARG A 43 -4.32 -8.48 26.67
N GLY A 44 -3.20 -7.76 26.66
CA GLY A 44 -2.57 -7.28 27.88
C GLY A 44 -1.34 -6.40 27.63
N PRO A 45 -0.62 -5.99 28.65
CA PRO A 45 0.63 -5.29 28.49
C PRO A 45 1.69 -6.21 27.88
N LEU A 46 2.59 -5.62 27.06
CA LEU A 46 3.73 -6.37 26.50
C LEU A 46 4.70 -6.76 27.61
N PRO A 47 4.98 -8.06 27.85
CA PRO A 47 5.97 -8.50 28.82
C PRO A 47 7.37 -7.98 28.46
N ALA A 48 8.11 -7.48 29.44
CA ALA A 48 9.44 -6.89 29.24
C ALA A 48 10.46 -7.91 28.70
N GLU A 49 10.32 -9.18 29.08
CA GLU A 49 11.17 -10.28 28.64
C GLU A 49 10.86 -10.82 27.25
N ARG A 50 9.77 -10.35 26.61
CA ARG A 50 9.39 -10.81 25.27
C ARG A 50 10.46 -10.44 24.25
N GLN A 51 11.08 -11.45 23.67
CA GLN A 51 12.12 -11.30 22.66
C GLN A 51 11.67 -11.82 21.29
N ALA A 52 12.22 -11.20 20.25
CA ALA A 52 12.04 -11.64 18.86
C ALA A 52 13.40 -11.70 18.14
N PRO A 53 13.56 -12.60 17.17
CA PRO A 53 14.70 -12.55 16.26
C PRO A 53 14.62 -11.31 15.38
N LEU A 54 15.75 -10.68 15.09
CA LEU A 54 15.78 -9.54 14.14
C LEU A 54 15.36 -9.97 12.73
N GLY A 55 15.72 -11.19 12.32
CA GLY A 55 15.49 -11.62 10.96
C GLY A 55 15.98 -10.56 9.98
N SER A 56 15.15 -10.16 9.02
CA SER A 56 15.46 -9.11 8.05
C SER A 56 15.26 -7.68 8.55
N LEU A 57 14.85 -7.46 9.81
CA LEU A 57 14.63 -6.11 10.36
C LEU A 57 15.92 -5.30 10.48
N TRP A 58 17.08 -5.95 10.65
CA TRP A 58 18.36 -5.27 10.72
C TRP A 58 18.61 -4.33 9.53
N LYS A 59 18.07 -4.68 8.35
CA LYS A 59 18.18 -3.88 7.11
C LYS A 59 17.50 -2.52 7.22
N LEU A 60 16.43 -2.42 8.01
CA LEU A 60 15.75 -1.16 8.28
C LEU A 60 16.64 -0.18 9.05
N PHE A 61 17.44 -0.67 9.99
CA PHE A 61 18.35 0.17 10.75
C PHE A 61 19.54 0.64 9.92
N VAL A 62 20.05 -0.22 9.03
CA VAL A 62 21.07 0.18 8.05
C VAL A 62 20.50 1.19 7.05
N TYR A 63 19.30 0.97 6.54
CA TYR A 63 18.59 1.94 5.68
C TYR A 63 18.49 3.31 6.34
N ALA A 64 17.98 3.36 7.58
CA ALA A 64 17.80 4.61 8.32
C ALA A 64 19.14 5.34 8.55
N TYR A 65 20.21 4.62 8.90
CA TYR A 65 21.55 5.16 9.02
C TYR A 65 22.04 5.80 7.71
N LEU A 66 21.88 5.11 6.57
CA LEU A 66 22.33 5.62 5.27
C LEU A 66 21.56 6.86 4.83
N VAL A 67 20.25 6.88 5.06
CA VAL A 67 19.38 8.02 4.67
C VAL A 67 19.67 9.24 5.55
N ASP A 68 19.70 9.08 6.87
CA ASP A 68 19.97 10.17 7.81
C ASP A 68 21.37 10.80 7.62
N ARG A 69 22.35 9.96 7.24
CA ARG A 69 23.70 10.39 6.89
C ARG A 69 23.81 10.97 5.48
N GLN A 70 22.71 11.01 4.73
CA GLN A 70 22.67 11.47 3.34
C GLN A 70 23.72 10.77 2.44
N GLN A 71 23.98 9.48 2.72
CA GLN A 71 24.96 8.75 1.92
C GLN A 71 24.40 8.53 0.49
N PRO A 72 25.22 8.72 -0.54
CA PRO A 72 24.84 8.41 -1.91
C PRO A 72 24.33 6.98 -2.04
N ASP A 73 23.36 6.75 -2.90
CA ASP A 73 22.89 5.39 -3.21
C ASP A 73 23.80 4.75 -4.24
N PRO A 74 24.59 3.72 -3.90
CA PRO A 74 25.48 3.05 -4.85
C PRO A 74 24.72 2.14 -5.83
N GLY A 75 23.42 1.87 -5.56
CA GLY A 75 22.66 0.83 -6.21
C GLY A 75 23.26 -0.57 -5.98
N TYR A 76 22.60 -1.63 -6.42
CA TYR A 76 23.10 -3.00 -6.45
C TYR A 76 22.80 -3.64 -7.81
N GLN A 77 23.82 -4.17 -8.46
CA GLN A 77 23.68 -4.85 -9.75
C GLN A 77 23.61 -6.35 -9.53
N CYS A 78 22.47 -6.98 -9.85
CA CYS A 78 22.36 -8.43 -9.85
C CYS A 78 23.05 -9.04 -11.04
N LEU A 79 23.97 -9.96 -10.80
CA LEU A 79 24.76 -10.65 -11.83
C LEU A 79 24.34 -12.11 -12.03
N GLY A 80 23.49 -12.66 -11.15
CA GLY A 80 23.09 -14.07 -11.16
C GLY A 80 24.15 -15.02 -10.60
N HIS A 81 25.18 -14.49 -9.92
CA HIS A 81 26.31 -15.28 -9.42
C HIS A 81 26.14 -15.68 -7.95
N ASP A 82 25.42 -14.88 -7.17
CA ASP A 82 25.15 -15.15 -5.75
C ASP A 82 23.77 -15.76 -5.57
N ARG A 83 23.69 -16.83 -4.78
CA ARG A 83 22.43 -17.52 -4.49
C ARG A 83 21.40 -16.61 -3.81
N ASP A 84 21.86 -15.65 -3.01
CA ASP A 84 21.01 -14.74 -2.27
C ASP A 84 20.44 -13.61 -3.15
N GLU A 85 20.94 -13.44 -4.38
CA GLU A 85 20.37 -12.51 -5.36
C GLU A 85 18.91 -12.81 -5.70
N VAL A 86 18.46 -14.05 -5.53
CA VAL A 86 17.03 -14.45 -5.69
C VAL A 86 16.09 -13.64 -4.80
N TYR A 87 16.59 -13.15 -3.66
CA TYR A 87 15.84 -12.28 -2.74
C TYR A 87 15.99 -10.79 -3.05
N CYS A 88 16.79 -10.42 -4.03
CA CYS A 88 17.09 -9.03 -4.38
C CYS A 88 16.48 -8.64 -5.72
N CYS A 89 16.90 -9.26 -6.79
CA CYS A 89 16.59 -8.88 -8.16
C CYS A 89 16.94 -10.01 -9.15
N ASN A 90 16.52 -9.84 -10.39
CA ASN A 90 16.92 -10.76 -11.46
C ASN A 90 18.33 -10.45 -11.98
N PRO A 91 19.03 -11.44 -12.58
CA PRO A 91 20.27 -11.20 -13.30
C PRO A 91 20.12 -10.08 -14.34
N GLY A 92 21.03 -9.10 -14.31
CA GLY A 92 21.01 -7.92 -15.18
C GLY A 92 20.17 -6.75 -14.63
N GLU A 93 19.41 -6.93 -13.57
CA GLU A 93 18.63 -5.86 -12.95
C GLU A 93 19.50 -5.06 -11.97
N ARG A 94 19.31 -3.74 -11.94
CA ARG A 94 19.87 -2.85 -10.91
C ARG A 94 18.76 -2.37 -10.00
N ILE A 95 18.98 -2.46 -8.70
CA ILE A 95 18.05 -1.95 -7.67
C ILE A 95 18.68 -0.81 -6.88
N ASP A 96 17.84 0.12 -6.49
CA ASP A 96 18.16 1.20 -5.56
C ASP A 96 17.97 0.78 -4.09
N ARG A 97 18.31 1.70 -3.18
CA ARG A 97 18.16 1.53 -1.73
C ARG A 97 16.73 1.22 -1.29
N ASP A 98 15.77 1.93 -1.87
CA ASP A 98 14.36 1.80 -1.54
C ASP A 98 13.82 0.42 -1.97
N GLN A 99 14.13 0.03 -3.19
CA GLN A 99 13.78 -1.29 -3.72
C GLN A 99 14.44 -2.42 -2.91
N ALA A 100 15.70 -2.24 -2.50
CA ALA A 100 16.42 -3.20 -1.68
C ALA A 100 15.75 -3.39 -0.29
N LEU A 101 15.26 -2.29 0.32
CA LEU A 101 14.52 -2.37 1.59
C LEU A 101 13.22 -3.16 1.44
N VAL A 102 12.43 -2.85 0.44
CA VAL A 102 11.13 -3.50 0.16
C VAL A 102 11.33 -4.98 -0.14
N LYS A 103 12.23 -5.31 -1.05
CA LYS A 103 12.55 -6.69 -1.47
C LYS A 103 13.35 -7.46 -0.42
N SER A 104 13.84 -6.78 0.62
CA SER A 104 14.66 -7.38 1.68
C SER A 104 16.02 -7.92 1.20
N CYS A 105 16.67 -7.23 0.27
CA CYS A 105 17.97 -7.60 -0.28
C CYS A 105 19.08 -7.50 0.78
N GLY A 106 19.63 -8.63 1.22
CA GLY A 106 20.74 -8.69 2.19
C GLY A 106 22.04 -8.18 1.58
N LEU A 107 22.30 -8.53 0.35
CA LEU A 107 23.51 -8.17 -0.39
C LEU A 107 23.64 -6.66 -0.63
N TYR A 108 22.50 -5.97 -0.85
CA TYR A 108 22.51 -4.50 -0.89
C TYR A 108 23.00 -3.90 0.43
N PHE A 109 22.47 -4.40 1.57
CA PHE A 109 22.70 -3.84 2.89
C PHE A 109 23.95 -4.39 3.60
N ASP A 110 24.80 -5.16 2.92
CA ASP A 110 26.08 -5.59 3.47
C ASP A 110 26.91 -4.37 3.92
N PRO A 111 27.23 -4.23 5.24
CA PRO A 111 27.98 -3.09 5.74
C PRO A 111 29.36 -2.91 5.12
N ALA A 112 30.05 -4.01 4.81
CA ALA A 112 31.36 -3.95 4.18
C ALA A 112 31.28 -3.35 2.78
N ARG A 113 30.29 -3.77 1.98
CA ARG A 113 30.01 -3.20 0.67
C ARG A 113 29.68 -1.71 0.72
N LEU A 114 28.96 -1.28 1.75
CA LEU A 114 28.51 0.11 1.93
C LEU A 114 29.58 0.99 2.61
N GLY A 115 30.75 0.44 2.96
CA GLY A 115 31.80 1.16 3.68
C GLY A 115 31.38 1.60 5.09
N VAL A 116 30.42 0.93 5.72
CA VAL A 116 29.98 1.23 7.09
C VAL A 116 30.93 0.55 8.05
N THR A 117 31.67 1.35 8.84
CA THR A 117 32.62 0.81 9.84
C THR A 117 31.92 0.60 11.19
N PRO A 118 32.39 -0.39 12.01
CA PRO A 118 31.86 -0.60 13.36
C PRO A 118 31.97 0.65 14.26
N ASP A 119 33.05 1.43 14.13
CA ASP A 119 33.27 2.61 14.94
C ASP A 119 32.31 3.76 14.56
N ASP A 120 32.07 4.01 13.27
CA ASP A 120 31.13 5.02 12.82
C ASP A 120 29.70 4.65 13.19
N TRP A 121 29.35 3.38 13.05
CA TRP A 121 28.07 2.82 13.47
C TRP A 121 27.84 2.99 14.97
N SER A 122 28.80 2.56 15.79
CA SER A 122 28.69 2.64 17.24
C SER A 122 28.55 4.08 17.71
N ARG A 123 29.40 4.99 17.24
CA ARG A 123 29.32 6.44 17.58
C ARG A 123 27.96 7.04 17.19
N TYR A 124 27.45 6.68 16.02
CA TYR A 124 26.19 7.20 15.52
C TYR A 124 25.00 6.79 16.41
N TRP A 125 24.92 5.50 16.78
CA TRP A 125 23.82 4.98 17.60
C TRP A 125 23.97 5.30 19.09
N GLN A 126 25.19 5.41 19.61
CA GLN A 126 25.44 5.89 20.97
C GLN A 126 24.98 7.34 21.16
N ALA A 127 25.27 8.22 20.21
CA ALA A 127 24.82 9.60 20.24
C ALA A 127 23.29 9.74 20.27
N ARG A 128 22.55 8.71 19.86
CA ARG A 128 21.09 8.64 19.87
C ARG A 128 20.53 7.81 21.04
N SER A 129 21.37 7.43 21.99
CA SER A 129 20.99 6.62 23.16
C SER A 129 20.29 5.31 22.75
N ALA A 130 20.67 4.72 21.62
CA ALA A 130 20.11 3.46 21.15
C ALA A 130 20.46 2.31 22.09
N PRO A 131 19.69 1.22 22.14
CA PRO A 131 19.99 0.07 22.98
C PRO A 131 21.29 -0.63 22.54
N ALA A 132 21.93 -1.33 23.48
CA ALA A 132 23.25 -1.93 23.26
C ALA A 132 23.32 -2.87 22.05
N TRP A 133 22.23 -3.60 21.76
CA TRP A 133 22.17 -4.48 20.59
C TRP A 133 22.24 -3.72 19.25
N LEU A 134 21.79 -2.47 19.20
CA LEU A 134 21.83 -1.65 17.98
C LEU A 134 23.16 -0.88 17.84
N GLN A 135 23.86 -0.63 18.94
CA GLN A 135 25.16 0.04 18.91
C GLN A 135 26.29 -0.81 18.31
N ARG A 136 26.09 -2.11 18.19
CA ARG A 136 27.09 -3.06 17.72
C ARG A 136 26.74 -3.58 16.33
N LEU A 137 27.51 -3.18 15.32
CA LEU A 137 27.29 -3.57 13.93
C LEU A 137 27.42 -5.10 13.73
N ASP A 138 28.37 -5.73 14.42
CA ASP A 138 28.59 -7.18 14.38
C ASP A 138 27.47 -8.01 15.04
N ALA A 139 26.65 -7.37 15.89
CA ALA A 139 25.49 -7.98 16.52
C ALA A 139 24.21 -7.89 15.68
N LEU A 140 24.21 -7.08 14.61
CA LEU A 140 23.07 -6.95 13.70
C LEU A 140 22.96 -8.13 12.73
N LYS A 141 22.59 -9.28 13.28
CA LYS A 141 22.42 -10.53 12.54
C LYS A 141 20.99 -11.02 12.60
N PRO A 142 20.53 -11.80 11.61
CA PRO A 142 19.16 -12.32 11.58
C PRO A 142 18.77 -13.12 12.83
N GLU A 143 19.72 -13.87 13.42
CA GLU A 143 19.56 -14.70 14.62
C GLU A 143 19.55 -13.90 15.93
N ALA A 144 20.03 -12.64 15.93
CA ALA A 144 20.08 -11.81 17.13
C ALA A 144 18.67 -11.61 17.70
N ARG A 145 18.51 -11.95 18.98
CA ARG A 145 17.25 -11.77 19.70
C ARG A 145 17.26 -10.47 20.48
N VAL A 146 16.22 -9.68 20.27
CA VAL A 146 16.08 -8.35 20.90
C VAL A 146 14.74 -8.23 21.63
N PRO A 147 14.67 -7.47 22.73
CA PRO A 147 13.40 -7.18 23.39
C PRO A 147 12.44 -6.45 22.43
N VAL A 148 11.22 -6.93 22.32
CA VAL A 148 10.20 -6.29 21.44
C VAL A 148 9.90 -4.87 21.93
N ALA A 149 9.95 -4.63 23.25
CA ALA A 149 9.76 -3.30 23.82
C ALA A 149 10.85 -2.30 23.35
N ASP A 150 12.12 -2.73 23.31
CA ASP A 150 13.23 -1.92 22.78
C ASP A 150 13.07 -1.67 21.29
N LEU A 151 12.64 -2.68 20.52
CA LEU A 151 12.39 -2.55 19.09
C LEU A 151 11.32 -1.49 18.81
N LEU A 152 10.18 -1.53 19.54
CA LEU A 152 9.12 -0.54 19.41
C LEU A 152 9.59 0.88 19.81
N ALA A 153 10.41 0.97 20.88
CA ALA A 153 11.00 2.24 21.30
C ALA A 153 11.95 2.81 20.24
N GLN A 154 12.77 1.96 19.62
CA GLN A 154 13.67 2.39 18.54
C GLN A 154 12.92 2.81 17.28
N LEU A 155 11.85 2.12 16.92
CA LEU A 155 10.99 2.53 15.80
C LEU A 155 10.35 3.91 16.03
N GLN A 156 10.02 4.26 17.30
CA GLN A 156 9.46 5.57 17.64
C GLN A 156 10.43 6.73 17.36
N THR A 157 11.73 6.49 17.53
CA THR A 157 12.79 7.51 17.41
C THR A 157 13.73 7.26 16.25
N LEU A 158 13.37 6.35 15.35
CA LEU A 158 14.21 6.00 14.21
C LEU A 158 14.48 7.23 13.34
N PRO A 159 15.74 7.58 13.04
CA PRO A 159 16.06 8.63 12.09
C PRO A 159 15.53 8.25 10.69
N ALA A 160 15.21 9.24 9.86
CA ALA A 160 14.62 9.06 8.55
C ALA A 160 13.34 8.19 8.55
N GLN A 161 12.56 8.27 9.63
CA GLN A 161 11.32 7.50 9.80
C GLN A 161 10.32 7.76 8.68
N ASP A 162 10.15 9.02 8.28
CA ASP A 162 9.15 9.40 7.27
C ASP A 162 9.51 8.83 5.88
N GLU A 163 10.80 8.82 5.52
CA GLU A 163 11.29 8.19 4.30
C GLU A 163 11.10 6.67 4.34
N ALA A 164 11.44 6.04 5.46
CA ALA A 164 11.25 4.59 5.61
C ALA A 164 9.76 4.20 5.54
N ARG A 165 8.88 4.95 6.22
CA ARG A 165 7.42 4.74 6.18
C ARG A 165 6.87 4.89 4.76
N ARG A 166 7.30 5.92 4.05
CA ARG A 166 6.92 6.17 2.66
C ARG A 166 7.27 4.97 1.78
N VAL A 167 8.51 4.49 1.86
CA VAL A 167 9.01 3.36 1.07
C VAL A 167 8.31 2.04 1.44
N LEU A 168 8.08 1.81 2.72
CA LEU A 168 7.53 0.54 3.22
C LEU A 168 6.03 0.35 2.92
N LEU A 169 5.33 1.34 2.36
CA LEU A 169 4.02 1.11 1.75
C LEU A 169 4.10 0.14 0.57
N ASP A 170 5.25 0.07 -0.11
CA ASP A 170 5.44 -0.88 -1.20
C ASP A 170 5.40 -2.36 -0.73
N VAL A 171 5.58 -2.65 0.57
CA VAL A 171 5.50 -4.02 1.08
C VAL A 171 4.09 -4.62 0.94
N PRO A 172 3.01 -4.01 1.46
CA PRO A 172 1.66 -4.50 1.18
C PRO A 172 1.25 -4.34 -0.29
N LEU A 173 1.73 -3.29 -0.98
CA LEU A 173 1.47 -3.08 -2.42
C LEU A 173 2.06 -4.20 -3.29
N GLN A 174 3.21 -4.75 -2.92
CA GLN A 174 3.91 -5.82 -3.63
C GLN A 174 3.70 -7.20 -2.98
N ALA A 175 2.80 -7.32 -2.00
CA ALA A 175 2.49 -8.60 -1.39
C ALA A 175 2.00 -9.59 -2.46
N ARG A 176 2.53 -10.83 -2.43
CA ARG A 176 2.12 -11.89 -3.37
C ARG A 176 0.66 -12.26 -3.20
N ASP A 177 0.18 -12.25 -1.96
CA ASP A 177 -1.22 -12.41 -1.66
C ASP A 177 -1.94 -11.07 -1.88
N ALA A 178 -2.70 -10.99 -2.95
CA ALA A 178 -3.49 -9.81 -3.31
C ALA A 178 -4.51 -9.43 -2.22
N GLY A 179 -4.94 -10.38 -1.39
CA GLY A 179 -5.83 -10.15 -0.25
C GLY A 179 -5.22 -9.23 0.81
N VAL A 180 -3.88 -9.16 0.93
CA VAL A 180 -3.20 -8.29 1.91
C VAL A 180 -3.56 -6.82 1.69
N LEU A 181 -3.35 -6.31 0.48
CA LEU A 181 -3.66 -4.91 0.16
C LEU A 181 -5.17 -4.65 0.16
N ALA A 182 -5.96 -5.58 -0.37
CA ALA A 182 -7.41 -5.47 -0.40
C ALA A 182 -8.03 -5.40 1.01
N THR A 183 -7.40 -6.04 1.99
CA THR A 183 -7.88 -6.10 3.38
C THR A 183 -7.28 -5.02 4.26
N LEU A 184 -5.97 -4.79 4.16
CA LEU A 184 -5.25 -3.87 5.08
C LEU A 184 -5.09 -2.46 4.52
N GLY A 185 -5.25 -2.27 3.20
CA GLY A 185 -5.03 -0.98 2.56
C GLY A 185 -3.65 -0.41 2.86
N ALA A 186 -3.61 0.88 3.10
CA ALA A 186 -2.40 1.62 3.40
C ALA A 186 -2.10 1.76 4.91
N ARG A 187 -2.73 0.95 5.76
CA ARG A 187 -2.61 1.07 7.23
C ARG A 187 -1.24 0.68 7.77
N LEU A 188 -0.51 -0.20 7.05
CA LEU A 188 0.80 -0.72 7.48
C LEU A 188 1.94 -0.16 6.62
N ARG A 189 2.99 0.30 7.29
CA ARG A 189 4.25 0.78 6.75
C ARG A 189 5.36 -0.06 7.37
N VAL A 190 5.53 -1.31 6.92
CA VAL A 190 6.28 -2.30 7.67
C VAL A 190 7.33 -3.02 6.85
N LYS A 191 8.46 -3.31 7.50
CA LYS A 191 9.47 -4.24 7.01
C LYS A 191 9.10 -5.65 7.47
N THR A 192 9.01 -6.56 6.53
CA THR A 192 8.81 -7.99 6.82
C THR A 192 10.11 -8.65 7.28
N TRP A 193 9.98 -9.67 8.14
CA TRP A 193 11.08 -10.49 8.60
C TRP A 193 10.67 -11.95 8.64
N SER A 194 11.62 -12.83 8.37
CA SER A 194 11.51 -14.27 8.57
C SER A 194 12.81 -14.77 9.16
N TRP A 195 12.71 -15.79 9.99
CA TRP A 195 13.84 -16.47 10.60
C TRP A 195 13.57 -17.96 10.68
N LEU A 196 14.61 -18.74 10.48
CA LEU A 196 14.58 -20.20 10.56
C LEU A 196 15.71 -20.65 11.47
N ALA A 197 15.39 -21.44 12.50
CA ALA A 197 16.41 -22.12 13.28
C ALA A 197 17.02 -23.25 12.43
N ASP A 198 18.33 -23.31 12.37
CA ASP A 198 19.06 -24.28 11.54
C ASP A 198 18.72 -25.74 11.84
N ALA A 199 18.29 -26.02 13.09
CA ALA A 199 18.02 -27.38 13.56
C ALA A 199 16.58 -27.88 13.28
N ASP A 200 15.62 -26.99 12.97
CA ASP A 200 14.22 -27.38 12.79
C ASP A 200 13.52 -26.53 11.73
N PRO A 201 13.31 -27.06 10.52
CA PRO A 201 12.56 -26.37 9.46
C PRO A 201 11.11 -26.04 9.85
N GLN A 202 10.55 -26.71 10.84
CA GLN A 202 9.20 -26.48 11.36
C GLN A 202 9.16 -25.29 12.34
N ALA A 203 10.29 -24.93 12.95
CA ALA A 203 10.43 -23.78 13.85
C ALA A 203 10.56 -22.43 13.13
N ARG A 204 10.09 -22.34 11.87
CA ARG A 204 10.10 -21.08 11.11
C ARG A 204 9.21 -20.04 11.76
N GLN A 205 9.77 -18.86 11.96
CA GLN A 205 9.07 -17.68 12.47
C GLN A 205 9.08 -16.56 11.43
N GLY A 206 8.03 -15.77 11.42
CA GLY A 206 7.94 -14.62 10.54
C GLY A 206 6.96 -13.59 11.06
N GLY A 207 7.03 -12.41 10.47
CA GLY A 207 6.19 -11.30 10.86
C GLY A 207 6.60 -10.00 10.19
N PHE A 208 6.32 -8.91 10.86
CA PHE A 208 6.66 -7.57 10.39
C PHE A 208 6.96 -6.64 11.58
N ALA A 209 7.67 -5.55 11.32
CA ALA A 209 7.80 -4.42 12.24
C ALA A 209 7.93 -3.11 11.45
N GLY A 210 7.47 -2.04 12.04
CA GLY A 210 7.44 -0.71 11.45
C GLY A 210 6.39 0.15 12.09
N TRP A 211 5.50 0.71 11.30
CA TRP A 211 4.52 1.70 11.77
C TRP A 211 3.13 1.48 11.17
N LEU A 212 2.14 1.96 11.91
CA LEU A 212 0.84 2.30 11.35
C LEU A 212 0.98 3.59 10.52
N ASN A 213 -0.06 3.95 9.78
CA ASN A 213 -0.04 5.14 8.92
C ASN A 213 0.11 6.47 9.68
N ASP A 214 -0.19 6.53 10.99
CA ASP A 214 0.03 7.70 11.86
C ASP A 214 1.44 7.78 12.46
N GLY A 215 2.29 6.77 12.24
CA GLY A 215 3.63 6.67 12.81
C GLY A 215 3.69 5.89 14.13
N THR A 216 2.59 5.31 14.59
CA THR A 216 2.59 4.43 15.77
C THR A 216 3.42 3.18 15.49
N PRO A 217 4.47 2.86 16.28
CA PRO A 217 5.26 1.65 16.13
C PRO A 217 4.42 0.39 16.33
N VAL A 218 4.64 -0.59 15.45
CA VAL A 218 3.98 -1.89 15.48
C VAL A 218 4.97 -3.01 15.20
N TRP A 219 4.77 -4.15 15.87
CA TRP A 219 5.49 -5.38 15.63
C TRP A 219 4.52 -6.57 15.65
N ALA A 220 4.74 -7.53 14.77
CA ALA A 220 4.05 -8.82 14.81
C ALA A 220 5.03 -9.96 14.57
N GLY A 221 4.79 -11.09 15.21
CA GLY A 221 5.60 -12.29 15.04
C GLY A 221 4.84 -13.56 15.43
N GLY A 222 5.00 -14.61 14.61
CA GLY A 222 4.35 -15.89 14.81
C GLY A 222 4.96 -16.99 13.94
N PRO A 223 4.36 -18.19 13.92
CA PRO A 223 4.83 -19.30 13.12
C PRO A 223 4.65 -19.06 11.63
N GLY A 224 5.62 -19.51 10.83
CA GLY A 224 5.60 -19.42 9.37
C GLY A 224 6.46 -18.30 8.80
N THR A 225 6.33 -18.06 7.49
CA THR A 225 7.02 -16.94 6.82
C THR A 225 6.27 -15.63 7.00
N SER A 226 6.94 -14.50 6.83
CA SER A 226 6.31 -13.18 6.86
C SER A 226 5.16 -13.01 5.88
N GLN A 227 5.28 -13.58 4.69
CA GLN A 227 4.21 -13.56 3.67
C GLN A 227 2.97 -14.35 4.14
N ARG A 228 3.21 -15.53 4.72
CA ARG A 228 2.14 -16.34 5.29
C ARG A 228 1.43 -15.63 6.44
N VAL A 229 2.19 -14.98 7.31
CA VAL A 229 1.64 -14.19 8.43
C VAL A 229 0.76 -13.05 7.91
N LEU A 230 1.24 -12.25 6.98
CA LEU A 230 0.44 -11.15 6.40
C LEU A 230 -0.84 -11.66 5.72
N GLY A 231 -0.76 -12.71 4.89
CA GLY A 231 -1.92 -13.22 4.15
C GLY A 231 -2.94 -13.89 5.08
N GLN A 232 -2.51 -14.80 5.93
CA GLN A 232 -3.43 -15.59 6.77
C GLN A 232 -4.08 -14.80 7.91
N TYR A 233 -3.44 -13.73 8.38
CA TYR A 233 -3.94 -12.91 9.48
C TYR A 233 -4.50 -11.55 9.01
N ALA A 234 -4.57 -11.30 7.69
CA ALA A 234 -5.00 -10.00 7.16
C ALA A 234 -6.35 -9.55 7.72
N GLU A 235 -7.35 -10.42 7.76
CA GLU A 235 -8.69 -10.08 8.24
C GLU A 235 -8.75 -9.80 9.76
N VAL A 236 -8.04 -10.59 10.57
CA VAL A 236 -8.00 -10.32 12.01
C VAL A 236 -7.17 -9.08 12.32
N LEU A 237 -6.10 -8.82 11.58
CA LEU A 237 -5.30 -7.61 11.67
C LEU A 237 -6.14 -6.38 11.29
N GLU A 238 -6.96 -6.45 10.23
CA GLU A 238 -7.84 -5.36 9.84
C GLU A 238 -8.81 -4.97 10.96
N ARG A 239 -9.43 -5.95 11.61
CA ARG A 239 -10.38 -5.71 12.72
C ARG A 239 -9.72 -5.25 14.01
N THR A 240 -8.44 -5.53 14.18
CA THR A 240 -7.74 -5.38 15.47
C THR A 240 -6.84 -4.15 15.53
N LEU A 241 -6.20 -3.81 14.40
CA LEU A 241 -5.31 -2.64 14.35
C LEU A 241 -6.08 -1.35 14.60
N PRO A 242 -5.52 -0.40 15.37
CA PRO A 242 -6.15 0.90 15.60
C PRO A 242 -6.40 1.63 14.28
N VAL A 243 -7.52 2.31 14.17
CA VAL A 243 -7.77 3.28 13.10
C VAL A 243 -7.15 4.60 13.52
N SER A 244 -6.25 5.12 12.71
CA SER A 244 -5.51 6.34 13.02
C SER A 244 -5.47 7.27 11.81
N TRP A 245 -5.38 8.58 12.08
CA TRP A 245 -5.22 9.57 11.02
C TRP A 245 -3.76 9.57 10.52
N PRO A 246 -3.52 9.56 9.20
CA PRO A 246 -2.16 9.54 8.67
C PRO A 246 -1.36 10.77 9.11
N ARG A 247 -0.09 10.56 9.42
CA ARG A 247 0.86 11.64 9.60
C ARG A 247 1.56 11.91 8.27
N GLU A 248 1.31 13.09 7.71
CA GLU A 248 1.81 13.50 6.40
C GLU A 248 2.63 14.80 6.50
N PRO A 249 3.87 14.73 7.00
CA PRO A 249 4.68 15.93 7.09
C PRO A 249 4.91 16.52 5.69
N GLY A 250 4.66 17.84 5.56
CA GLY A 250 4.86 18.58 4.33
C GLY A 250 3.80 18.37 3.25
N SER A 251 2.70 17.64 3.51
CA SER A 251 1.57 17.61 2.56
C SER A 251 0.81 18.93 2.62
N CYS A 252 0.60 19.56 1.45
CA CYS A 252 -0.11 20.82 1.33
C CYS A 252 -0.96 20.81 0.06
N VAL A 253 -2.28 21.01 0.21
CA VAL A 253 -3.20 21.22 -0.89
C VAL A 253 -3.88 22.58 -0.71
N GLU A 254 -3.64 23.49 -1.64
CA GLU A 254 -4.31 24.78 -1.72
C GLU A 254 -5.51 24.65 -2.65
N VAL A 255 -6.71 24.84 -2.11
CA VAL A 255 -7.95 24.75 -2.89
C VAL A 255 -8.56 26.13 -3.05
N ARG A 256 -8.73 26.58 -4.27
CA ARG A 256 -9.49 27.81 -4.58
C ARG A 256 -10.97 27.47 -4.59
N LEU A 257 -11.63 27.71 -3.47
CA LEU A 257 -13.05 27.40 -3.30
C LEU A 257 -13.91 28.34 -4.15
N PHE A 258 -14.96 27.78 -4.74
CA PHE A 258 -15.94 28.52 -5.54
C PHE A 258 -15.36 29.31 -6.72
N SER A 259 -14.27 28.84 -7.32
CA SER A 259 -13.50 29.57 -8.34
C SER A 259 -14.33 30.09 -9.54
N ARG A 260 -15.53 29.53 -9.77
CA ARG A 260 -16.48 29.94 -10.83
C ARG A 260 -17.62 30.81 -10.35
N TYR A 261 -17.69 31.08 -9.05
CA TYR A 261 -18.80 31.80 -8.43
C TYR A 261 -18.26 33.01 -7.66
N PRO A 262 -18.30 34.23 -8.24
CA PRO A 262 -17.79 35.42 -7.56
C PRO A 262 -18.46 35.65 -6.21
N LEU A 263 -17.63 35.88 -5.19
CA LEU A 263 -18.06 36.14 -3.84
C LEU A 263 -18.33 37.63 -3.67
N ARG A 264 -19.53 37.95 -3.16
CA ARG A 264 -19.88 39.33 -2.81
C ARG A 264 -19.46 39.65 -1.37
N GLU A 265 -19.72 38.72 -0.45
CA GLU A 265 -19.55 38.97 0.97
C GLU A 265 -19.38 37.65 1.75
N VAL A 266 -18.62 37.69 2.84
CA VAL A 266 -18.58 36.62 3.85
C VAL A 266 -18.88 37.24 5.22
N SER A 267 -19.84 36.68 5.95
CA SER A 267 -20.26 37.14 7.29
C SER A 267 -20.29 35.98 8.30
N LEU A 268 -20.17 36.27 9.58
CA LEU A 268 -20.41 35.26 10.62
C LEU A 268 -21.85 34.75 10.54
N ALA A 269 -22.04 33.46 10.77
CA ALA A 269 -23.38 32.85 10.76
C ALA A 269 -24.31 33.57 11.75
N GLY A 270 -25.49 34.00 11.26
CA GLY A 270 -26.45 34.77 12.03
C GLY A 270 -26.16 36.27 12.19
N GLN A 271 -25.10 36.77 11.54
CA GLN A 271 -24.75 38.19 11.50
C GLN A 271 -24.79 38.69 10.06
N SER A 272 -25.08 39.99 9.88
CA SER A 272 -25.08 40.64 8.58
C SER A 272 -23.84 41.49 8.32
N THR A 273 -22.91 41.55 9.27
CA THR A 273 -21.69 42.34 9.12
C THR A 273 -20.60 41.53 8.42
N PRO A 274 -20.06 42.02 7.28
CA PRO A 274 -18.96 41.37 6.59
C PRO A 274 -17.72 41.24 7.47
N VAL A 275 -17.00 40.10 7.31
CA VAL A 275 -15.73 39.90 7.97
C VAL A 275 -14.58 40.44 7.10
N ALA A 276 -13.51 40.88 7.76
CA ALA A 276 -12.29 41.31 7.08
C ALA A 276 -11.52 40.10 6.49
N PRO A 277 -10.73 40.28 5.42
CA PRO A 277 -9.82 39.27 4.93
C PRO A 277 -8.91 38.72 6.03
N GLY A 278 -8.65 37.42 5.98
CA GLY A 278 -7.85 36.68 6.97
C GLY A 278 -8.30 35.25 7.16
N ALA A 279 -7.69 34.57 8.13
CA ALA A 279 -8.06 33.19 8.50
C ALA A 279 -9.45 33.16 9.16
N LEU A 280 -10.31 32.27 8.72
CA LEU A 280 -11.66 32.08 9.24
C LEU A 280 -11.66 30.97 10.32
N ARG A 281 -12.33 31.23 11.47
CA ARG A 281 -12.56 30.22 12.52
C ARG A 281 -14.00 30.29 12.99
N GLY A 282 -14.77 29.22 12.81
CA GLY A 282 -16.18 29.15 13.16
C GLY A 282 -17.07 28.95 11.96
N ARG A 283 -18.35 29.32 12.11
CA ARG A 283 -19.36 29.18 11.05
C ARG A 283 -19.58 30.53 10.39
N TYR A 284 -19.63 30.50 9.06
CA TYR A 284 -19.80 31.70 8.23
C TYR A 284 -20.86 31.45 7.18
N GLN A 285 -21.41 32.52 6.64
CA GLN A 285 -22.27 32.53 5.48
C GLN A 285 -21.58 33.28 4.35
N VAL A 286 -21.46 32.63 3.20
CA VAL A 286 -20.97 33.22 1.96
C VAL A 286 -22.16 33.68 1.14
N LEU A 287 -22.16 34.95 0.73
CA LEU A 287 -23.10 35.53 -0.24
C LEU A 287 -22.37 35.69 -1.59
N PHE A 288 -22.94 35.08 -2.62
CA PHE A 288 -22.43 35.18 -3.98
C PHE A 288 -23.04 36.37 -4.73
N GLU A 289 -22.39 36.84 -5.81
CA GLU A 289 -22.91 37.92 -6.66
C GLU A 289 -24.29 37.62 -7.27
N ASN A 290 -24.60 36.34 -7.52
CA ASN A 290 -25.90 35.88 -8.01
C ASN A 290 -27.01 35.85 -6.94
N GLY A 291 -26.70 36.28 -5.71
CA GLY A 291 -27.63 36.30 -4.57
C GLY A 291 -27.76 34.99 -3.80
N ASN A 292 -27.14 33.90 -4.26
CA ASN A 292 -27.14 32.64 -3.51
C ASN A 292 -26.34 32.75 -2.22
N ARG A 293 -26.74 31.97 -1.22
CA ARG A 293 -26.05 31.89 0.09
C ARG A 293 -25.62 30.48 0.37
N LEU A 294 -24.47 30.32 1.01
CA LEU A 294 -23.95 29.02 1.44
C LEU A 294 -23.29 29.14 2.81
N ASP A 295 -23.66 28.23 3.70
CA ASP A 295 -23.01 28.13 4.98
C ASP A 295 -21.72 27.34 4.88
N ILE A 296 -20.64 27.86 5.48
CA ILE A 296 -19.32 27.23 5.53
C ILE A 296 -18.87 27.15 6.99
N GLU A 297 -17.94 26.23 7.25
CA GLU A 297 -17.34 26.07 8.58
C GLU A 297 -15.83 25.86 8.44
N SER A 298 -15.08 26.54 9.31
CA SER A 298 -13.62 26.48 9.31
C SER A 298 -13.06 26.34 10.72
N GLN A 299 -12.00 25.55 10.86
CA GLN A 299 -11.19 25.45 12.07
C GLN A 299 -9.91 26.31 11.99
N GLY A 300 -9.75 27.09 10.91
CA GLY A 300 -8.61 27.97 10.65
C GLY A 300 -7.92 27.67 9.31
N GLU A 301 -8.37 26.67 8.60
CA GLU A 301 -7.83 26.26 7.29
C GLU A 301 -8.39 27.04 6.11
N LEU A 302 -9.51 27.77 6.29
CA LEU A 302 -10.08 28.65 5.27
C LEU A 302 -9.56 30.08 5.44
N PHE A 303 -9.19 30.69 4.33
CA PHE A 303 -8.67 32.06 4.27
C PHE A 303 -9.51 32.87 3.29
N LEU A 304 -10.04 34.01 3.78
CA LEU A 304 -10.67 35.01 2.94
C LEU A 304 -9.61 36.01 2.47
N GLU A 305 -9.49 36.18 1.17
CA GLU A 305 -8.52 37.07 0.55
C GLU A 305 -9.22 38.12 -0.30
N ARG A 306 -8.61 39.32 -0.40
CA ARG A 306 -8.99 40.32 -1.42
C ARG A 306 -7.98 40.23 -2.55
N ARG A 307 -8.47 39.97 -3.73
CA ARG A 307 -7.70 39.92 -4.99
C ARG A 307 -8.14 41.05 -5.92
N ASP A 308 -7.45 41.24 -7.03
CA ASP A 308 -7.77 42.27 -8.01
C ASP A 308 -9.17 42.08 -8.63
N ASP A 309 -9.62 40.85 -8.71
CA ASP A 309 -10.91 40.42 -9.26
C ASP A 309 -12.03 40.27 -8.20
N GLY A 310 -11.76 40.61 -6.92
CA GLY A 310 -12.76 40.59 -5.85
C GLY A 310 -12.35 39.79 -4.62
N LEU A 311 -13.35 39.22 -3.94
CA LEU A 311 -13.11 38.33 -2.80
C LEU A 311 -12.86 36.89 -3.27
N ALA A 312 -11.89 36.24 -2.70
CA ALA A 312 -11.56 34.84 -2.92
C ALA A 312 -11.50 34.07 -1.59
N LEU A 313 -11.93 32.81 -1.62
CA LEU A 313 -11.82 31.91 -0.48
C LEU A 313 -10.89 30.77 -0.84
N THR A 314 -9.83 30.61 -0.05
CA THR A 314 -8.81 29.57 -0.24
C THR A 314 -8.78 28.64 0.96
N ALA A 315 -8.72 27.33 0.74
CA ALA A 315 -8.51 26.34 1.78
C ALA A 315 -7.08 25.80 1.72
N HIS A 316 -6.40 25.73 2.86
CA HIS A 316 -5.10 25.08 3.03
C HIS A 316 -5.31 23.78 3.80
N LEU A 317 -5.19 22.66 3.11
CA LEU A 317 -5.55 21.34 3.63
C LEU A 317 -4.35 20.40 3.59
N GLU A 318 -4.34 19.43 4.49
CA GLU A 318 -3.55 18.21 4.30
C GLU A 318 -4.17 17.38 3.16
N ARG A 319 -3.37 16.57 2.47
CA ARG A 319 -3.84 15.80 1.31
C ARG A 319 -5.02 14.87 1.65
N GLU A 320 -4.96 14.17 2.78
CA GLU A 320 -6.04 13.25 3.16
C GLU A 320 -7.29 13.98 3.65
N ASP A 321 -7.17 15.17 4.23
CA ASP A 321 -8.33 16.02 4.53
C ASP A 321 -9.00 16.52 3.25
N TYR A 322 -8.19 16.89 2.25
CA TYR A 322 -8.71 17.21 0.91
C TYR A 322 -9.51 16.03 0.33
N VAL A 323 -8.94 14.80 0.32
CA VAL A 323 -9.63 13.60 -0.19
C VAL A 323 -10.93 13.36 0.54
N ALA A 324 -10.94 13.46 1.88
CA ALA A 324 -12.14 13.27 2.69
C ALA A 324 -13.23 14.32 2.40
N ARG A 325 -12.85 15.59 2.16
CA ARG A 325 -13.78 16.66 1.79
C ARG A 325 -14.36 16.50 0.39
N VAL A 326 -13.58 15.95 -0.55
CA VAL A 326 -14.10 15.61 -1.88
C VAL A 326 -15.10 14.46 -1.79
N LEU A 327 -14.81 13.42 -1.00
CA LEU A 327 -15.75 12.32 -0.75
C LEU A 327 -17.09 12.84 -0.21
N ASP A 328 -17.07 13.72 0.79
CA ASP A 328 -18.28 14.30 1.37
C ASP A 328 -19.08 15.17 0.39
N ARG A 329 -18.43 15.69 -0.64
CA ARG A 329 -19.08 16.61 -1.60
C ARG A 329 -19.57 15.91 -2.85
N GLU A 330 -18.86 14.91 -3.33
CA GLU A 330 -19.15 14.27 -4.62
C GLU A 330 -19.76 12.88 -4.50
N ALA A 331 -19.74 12.29 -3.31
CA ALA A 331 -20.23 10.93 -3.06
C ALA A 331 -20.84 10.80 -1.65
N ALA A 332 -20.83 9.56 -1.17
CA ALA A 332 -21.15 9.19 0.20
C ALA A 332 -20.09 8.23 0.74
N PRO A 333 -19.90 8.12 2.07
CA PRO A 333 -18.96 7.16 2.66
C PRO A 333 -19.42 5.70 2.56
N GLU A 334 -20.62 5.46 2.10
CA GLU A 334 -21.22 4.13 1.91
C GLU A 334 -21.70 3.91 0.47
N PRO A 335 -21.53 2.68 -0.06
CA PRO A 335 -20.85 1.53 0.56
C PRO A 335 -19.33 1.74 0.61
N VAL A 336 -18.70 1.23 1.68
CA VAL A 336 -17.30 1.50 2.03
C VAL A 336 -16.33 1.16 0.89
N GLU A 337 -16.52 0.04 0.20
CA GLU A 337 -15.62 -0.37 -0.90
C GLU A 337 -15.70 0.57 -2.11
N ALA A 338 -16.88 1.09 -2.45
CA ALA A 338 -17.04 2.11 -3.47
C ALA A 338 -16.34 3.42 -3.07
N ALA A 339 -16.50 3.83 -1.81
CA ALA A 339 -15.88 5.04 -1.29
C ALA A 339 -14.34 4.93 -1.21
N LYS A 340 -13.80 3.75 -0.86
CA LYS A 340 -12.35 3.47 -0.95
C LYS A 340 -11.83 3.61 -2.39
N ALA A 341 -12.54 3.03 -3.36
CA ALA A 341 -12.18 3.15 -4.78
C ALA A 341 -12.19 4.61 -5.24
N LEU A 342 -13.22 5.37 -4.87
CA LEU A 342 -13.31 6.79 -5.21
C LEU A 342 -12.20 7.61 -4.52
N ALA A 343 -11.85 7.33 -3.25
CA ALA A 343 -10.77 8.02 -2.56
C ALA A 343 -9.42 7.88 -3.28
N VAL A 344 -9.11 6.68 -3.79
CA VAL A 344 -7.91 6.45 -4.62
C VAL A 344 -8.00 7.23 -5.94
N ALA A 345 -9.15 7.22 -6.61
CA ALA A 345 -9.35 7.96 -7.85
C ALA A 345 -9.23 9.49 -7.64
N VAL A 346 -9.82 10.03 -6.57
CA VAL A 346 -9.73 11.44 -6.16
C VAL A 346 -8.27 11.86 -5.94
N ARG A 347 -7.52 11.07 -5.18
CA ARG A 347 -6.10 11.36 -4.91
C ARG A 347 -5.25 11.28 -6.17
N THR A 348 -5.53 10.30 -7.04
CA THR A 348 -4.85 10.19 -8.33
C THR A 348 -5.14 11.39 -9.22
N TYR A 349 -6.40 11.81 -9.30
CA TYR A 349 -6.80 13.00 -10.06
C TYR A 349 -6.08 14.25 -9.55
N LEU A 350 -6.04 14.45 -8.23
CA LEU A 350 -5.30 15.57 -7.62
C LEU A 350 -3.85 15.60 -8.09
N VAL A 351 -3.13 14.48 -7.97
CA VAL A 351 -1.70 14.40 -8.36
C VAL A 351 -1.49 14.65 -9.85
N GLN A 352 -2.43 14.23 -10.70
CA GLN A 352 -2.34 14.38 -12.15
C GLN A 352 -2.72 15.77 -12.66
N ASN A 353 -3.60 16.51 -11.96
CA ASN A 353 -4.22 17.72 -12.47
C ASN A 353 -3.91 18.99 -11.66
N ALA A 354 -3.44 18.87 -10.42
CA ALA A 354 -3.06 20.02 -9.62
C ALA A 354 -1.77 20.67 -10.13
N VAL A 355 -1.68 21.98 -10.01
CA VAL A 355 -0.46 22.75 -10.30
C VAL A 355 0.41 22.76 -9.06
N ARG A 356 1.68 22.36 -9.19
CA ARG A 356 2.63 22.46 -8.07
C ARG A 356 3.12 23.90 -7.91
N ARG A 357 2.98 24.44 -6.71
CA ARG A 357 3.48 25.74 -6.33
C ARG A 357 4.26 25.62 -5.00
N GLY A 358 5.58 25.59 -5.07
CA GLY A 358 6.41 25.24 -3.93
C GLY A 358 6.10 23.82 -3.44
N GLU A 359 5.82 23.70 -2.16
CA GLU A 359 5.45 22.42 -1.54
C GLU A 359 3.97 22.06 -1.71
N CYS A 360 3.13 23.00 -2.17
CA CYS A 360 1.68 22.80 -2.27
C CYS A 360 1.25 22.33 -3.66
N LEU A 361 0.19 21.53 -3.69
CA LEU A 361 -0.61 21.22 -4.86
C LEU A 361 -1.79 22.19 -4.90
N VAL A 362 -1.93 22.97 -5.99
CA VAL A 362 -2.99 23.96 -6.15
C VAL A 362 -4.04 23.45 -7.11
N ILE A 363 -5.31 23.46 -6.70
CA ILE A 363 -6.44 22.99 -7.50
C ILE A 363 -7.67 23.86 -7.26
N ASP A 364 -8.54 23.95 -8.29
CA ASP A 364 -9.81 24.66 -8.21
C ASP A 364 -10.96 23.75 -7.74
N ASP A 365 -11.79 24.26 -6.83
CA ASP A 365 -13.09 23.68 -6.52
C ASP A 365 -14.08 24.01 -7.65
N SER A 366 -14.35 23.03 -8.52
CA SER A 366 -15.32 23.20 -9.60
C SER A 366 -15.90 21.87 -10.10
N SER A 367 -17.03 21.93 -10.77
CA SER A 367 -17.66 20.77 -11.43
C SER A 367 -16.86 20.21 -12.61
N SER A 368 -15.85 20.93 -13.10
CA SER A 368 -14.94 20.46 -14.16
C SER A 368 -13.61 19.90 -13.62
N SER A 369 -13.37 20.03 -12.33
CA SER A 369 -12.24 19.44 -11.61
C SER A 369 -12.75 18.54 -10.50
N GLN A 370 -12.68 18.99 -9.26
CA GLN A 370 -13.18 18.27 -8.08
C GLN A 370 -13.92 19.25 -7.18
N ARG A 371 -15.07 18.86 -6.66
CA ARG A 371 -15.81 19.69 -5.70
C ARG A 371 -15.40 19.34 -4.28
N VAL A 372 -15.10 20.35 -3.49
CA VAL A 372 -14.57 20.22 -2.12
C VAL A 372 -15.60 20.75 -1.11
N ALA A 373 -15.89 20.00 -0.07
CA ALA A 373 -16.77 20.48 0.98
C ALA A 373 -16.11 21.65 1.74
N PRO A 374 -16.79 22.81 1.84
CA PRO A 374 -16.26 23.99 2.52
C PRO A 374 -16.47 23.93 4.04
N ARG A 375 -16.37 22.74 4.59
CA ARG A 375 -16.51 22.41 6.01
C ARG A 375 -15.63 21.20 6.34
N PRO A 376 -15.28 20.98 7.61
CA PRO A 376 -14.56 19.79 8.02
C PRO A 376 -15.21 18.50 7.52
N ALA A 377 -14.40 17.56 7.08
CA ALA A 377 -14.89 16.28 6.55
C ALA A 377 -15.56 15.44 7.65
N SER A 378 -16.54 14.63 7.27
CA SER A 378 -17.19 13.68 8.16
C SER A 378 -16.20 12.64 8.70
N ALA A 379 -16.48 12.09 9.89
CA ALA A 379 -15.64 11.04 10.48
C ALA A 379 -15.54 9.81 9.58
N ALA A 380 -16.62 9.46 8.88
CA ALA A 380 -16.66 8.32 7.97
C ALA A 380 -15.74 8.55 6.75
N SER A 381 -15.83 9.70 6.08
CA SER A 381 -14.96 10.04 4.95
C SER A 381 -13.50 10.16 5.37
N ARG A 382 -13.22 10.70 6.56
CA ARG A 382 -11.87 10.71 7.15
C ARG A 382 -11.32 9.29 7.35
N THR A 383 -12.14 8.37 7.87
CA THR A 383 -11.72 6.97 8.05
C THR A 383 -11.36 6.32 6.71
N ILE A 384 -12.13 6.56 5.66
CA ILE A 384 -11.86 6.03 4.31
C ILE A 384 -10.60 6.64 3.71
N ALA A 385 -10.42 7.96 3.80
CA ALA A 385 -9.21 8.63 3.33
C ALA A 385 -7.96 8.10 4.05
N ALA A 386 -8.01 7.98 5.39
CA ALA A 386 -6.94 7.42 6.20
C ALA A 386 -6.62 5.96 5.84
N TRP A 387 -7.65 5.14 5.59
CA TRP A 387 -7.47 3.74 5.22
C TRP A 387 -6.78 3.56 3.86
N THR A 388 -7.04 4.47 2.91
CA THR A 388 -6.45 4.48 1.56
C THR A 388 -5.25 5.42 1.41
N ALA A 389 -4.73 5.98 2.50
CA ALA A 389 -3.72 7.05 2.47
C ALA A 389 -2.52 6.72 1.58
N ASP A 390 -2.09 7.69 0.78
CA ASP A 390 -0.99 7.57 -0.20
C ASP A 390 -1.24 6.63 -1.40
N LEU A 391 -2.35 5.89 -1.45
CA LEU A 391 -2.65 5.04 -2.61
C LEU A 391 -3.15 5.88 -3.78
N VAL A 392 -2.50 5.71 -4.93
CA VAL A 392 -2.87 6.28 -6.22
C VAL A 392 -2.87 5.20 -7.30
N LEU A 393 -3.40 5.52 -8.46
CA LEU A 393 -3.27 4.72 -9.66
C LEU A 393 -2.13 5.25 -10.52
N ALA A 394 -1.28 4.36 -11.00
CA ALA A 394 -0.21 4.66 -11.93
C ALA A 394 -0.45 3.96 -13.27
N GLY A 395 0.01 4.55 -14.38
CA GLY A 395 -0.08 3.95 -15.71
C GLY A 395 -1.29 4.37 -16.55
N SER A 396 -2.23 5.14 -16.00
CA SER A 396 -3.39 5.64 -16.74
C SER A 396 -3.78 7.04 -16.29
N THR A 397 -4.44 7.80 -17.17
CA THR A 397 -5.16 9.02 -16.77
C THR A 397 -6.43 8.62 -16.05
N VAL A 398 -6.66 9.22 -14.88
CA VAL A 398 -7.81 8.87 -14.03
C VAL A 398 -8.86 9.95 -14.07
N THR A 399 -10.08 9.56 -14.42
CA THR A 399 -11.27 10.42 -14.30
C THR A 399 -12.37 9.66 -13.57
N TYR A 400 -13.35 10.39 -13.06
CA TYR A 400 -14.55 9.77 -12.46
C TYR A 400 -15.79 10.62 -12.71
N HIS A 401 -16.96 10.02 -12.62
CA HIS A 401 -18.26 10.66 -12.84
C HIS A 401 -19.34 9.96 -11.99
N SER A 402 -20.43 10.67 -11.71
CA SER A 402 -21.54 10.08 -10.95
C SER A 402 -22.17 8.86 -11.64
N GLU A 403 -22.43 8.96 -12.94
CA GLU A 403 -23.23 7.97 -13.67
C GLU A 403 -22.47 7.32 -14.84
N ARG A 404 -21.59 8.07 -15.50
CA ARG A 404 -20.97 7.61 -16.75
C ARG A 404 -19.76 6.73 -16.49
N ALA A 405 -19.88 5.45 -16.81
CA ALA A 405 -18.74 4.56 -16.96
C ALA A 405 -18.04 4.76 -18.30
N GLY A 406 -16.81 4.30 -18.40
CA GLY A 406 -16.03 4.33 -19.65
C GLY A 406 -14.59 3.90 -19.39
N PRO A 407 -13.81 3.69 -20.47
CA PRO A 407 -12.40 3.38 -20.31
C PRO A 407 -11.70 4.51 -19.53
N ASP A 408 -10.89 4.11 -18.55
CA ASP A 408 -10.16 5.00 -17.64
C ASP A 408 -11.07 6.00 -16.87
N ARG A 409 -12.29 5.56 -16.56
CA ARG A 409 -13.27 6.35 -15.81
C ARG A 409 -14.04 5.52 -14.80
N LEU A 410 -13.99 5.92 -13.54
CA LEU A 410 -14.83 5.35 -12.48
C LEU A 410 -16.23 5.96 -12.53
N SER A 411 -17.27 5.13 -12.62
CA SER A 411 -18.64 5.52 -12.35
C SER A 411 -18.99 5.27 -10.89
N TRP A 412 -19.45 6.32 -10.18
CA TRP A 412 -19.86 6.16 -8.79
C TRP A 412 -21.03 5.18 -8.65
N GLN A 413 -22.06 5.28 -9.48
CA GLN A 413 -23.22 4.38 -9.44
C GLN A 413 -22.82 2.93 -9.71
N GLN A 414 -21.94 2.69 -10.66
CA GLN A 414 -21.43 1.35 -10.93
C GLN A 414 -20.61 0.81 -9.74
N ALA A 415 -19.72 1.63 -9.19
CA ALA A 415 -18.94 1.25 -8.01
C ALA A 415 -19.82 0.90 -6.81
N VAL A 416 -20.91 1.66 -6.59
CA VAL A 416 -21.90 1.36 -5.55
C VAL A 416 -22.60 0.02 -5.79
N THR A 417 -22.96 -0.27 -7.03
CA THR A 417 -23.59 -1.55 -7.40
C THR A 417 -22.64 -2.71 -7.14
N GLU A 418 -21.42 -2.63 -7.65
CA GLU A 418 -20.39 -3.65 -7.46
C GLU A 418 -20.03 -3.87 -5.97
N ALA A 419 -19.91 -2.80 -5.21
CA ALA A 419 -19.63 -2.90 -3.77
C ALA A 419 -20.78 -3.57 -2.98
N LYS A 420 -22.04 -3.34 -3.36
CA LYS A 420 -23.20 -4.04 -2.78
C LYS A 420 -23.23 -5.53 -3.14
N GLU A 421 -22.64 -5.92 -4.26
CA GLU A 421 -22.43 -7.30 -4.67
C GLU A 421 -21.19 -7.94 -4.00
N GLY A 422 -20.51 -7.22 -3.12
CA GLY A 422 -19.34 -7.71 -2.37
C GLY A 422 -18.01 -7.55 -3.11
N VAL A 423 -17.99 -6.79 -4.22
CA VAL A 423 -16.73 -6.51 -4.94
C VAL A 423 -15.90 -5.52 -4.13
N ARG A 424 -14.63 -5.83 -3.93
CA ARG A 424 -13.69 -4.98 -3.16
C ARG A 424 -13.18 -3.82 -4.01
N TYR A 425 -12.71 -2.78 -3.34
CA TYR A 425 -12.26 -1.52 -3.96
C TYR A 425 -11.16 -1.71 -5.01
N ASP A 426 -10.20 -2.60 -4.77
CA ASP A 426 -9.10 -2.90 -5.69
C ASP A 426 -9.58 -3.53 -7.00
N SER A 427 -10.60 -4.38 -6.92
CA SER A 427 -11.26 -4.99 -8.08
C SER A 427 -12.15 -3.99 -8.82
N ILE A 428 -12.86 -3.10 -8.10
CA ILE A 428 -13.62 -1.99 -8.72
C ILE A 428 -12.67 -1.09 -9.52
N LEU A 429 -11.51 -0.73 -8.91
CA LEU A 429 -10.49 0.07 -9.61
C LEU A 429 -9.88 -0.66 -10.81
N ALA A 430 -9.60 -1.95 -10.70
CA ALA A 430 -9.04 -2.74 -11.80
C ALA A 430 -9.99 -2.83 -13.00
N ARG A 431 -11.31 -2.86 -12.77
CA ARG A 431 -12.33 -2.83 -13.83
C ARG A 431 -12.46 -1.45 -14.48
N ALA A 432 -12.47 -0.39 -13.66
CA ALA A 432 -12.58 0.99 -14.15
C ALA A 432 -11.30 1.47 -14.88
N PHE A 433 -10.13 0.95 -14.46
CA PHE A 433 -8.82 1.37 -14.95
C PHE A 433 -7.93 0.15 -15.28
N PRO A 434 -8.27 -0.63 -16.30
CA PRO A 434 -7.60 -1.91 -16.59
C PRO A 434 -6.11 -1.79 -16.95
N ARG A 435 -5.64 -0.57 -17.24
CA ARG A 435 -4.23 -0.28 -17.58
C ARG A 435 -3.43 0.30 -16.42
N ALA A 436 -4.11 0.64 -15.32
CA ALA A 436 -3.49 1.22 -14.16
C ALA A 436 -3.16 0.14 -13.12
N SER A 437 -2.21 0.46 -12.25
CA SER A 437 -1.91 -0.31 -11.06
C SER A 437 -1.88 0.58 -9.82
N LEU A 438 -2.23 0.01 -8.66
CA LEU A 438 -2.07 0.71 -7.39
C LEU A 438 -0.59 1.00 -7.13
N SER A 439 -0.29 2.20 -6.67
CA SER A 439 1.06 2.70 -6.43
C SER A 439 1.06 3.72 -5.29
N ARG A 440 2.25 4.15 -4.88
CA ARG A 440 2.41 5.30 -3.98
C ARG A 440 2.31 6.60 -4.75
N TRP A 441 1.74 7.63 -4.11
CA TRP A 441 1.54 8.95 -4.73
C TRP A 441 2.83 9.66 -5.17
N ASP A 442 3.97 9.38 -4.51
CA ASP A 442 5.27 9.97 -4.79
C ASP A 442 6.09 9.21 -5.86
N LYS A 443 5.56 8.11 -6.37
CA LYS A 443 6.25 7.26 -7.34
C LYS A 443 5.55 7.29 -8.70
N PRO A 444 5.95 8.19 -9.62
CA PRO A 444 5.42 8.17 -10.97
C PRO A 444 5.80 6.86 -11.65
N VAL A 445 4.82 6.10 -12.10
CA VAL A 445 5.02 4.85 -12.84
C VAL A 445 4.71 5.10 -14.31
N ALA A 446 5.66 4.77 -15.18
CA ALA A 446 5.39 4.76 -16.61
C ALA A 446 4.25 3.78 -16.93
N ALA A 447 3.44 4.09 -17.94
CA ALA A 447 2.31 3.25 -18.33
C ALA A 447 2.71 1.79 -18.66
N CYS A 448 3.94 1.56 -19.10
CA CYS A 448 4.55 0.24 -19.25
C CYS A 448 6.07 0.37 -19.08
N GLN A 449 6.58 -0.19 -18.01
CA GLN A 449 8.00 -0.45 -17.87
C GLN A 449 8.27 -1.86 -18.37
N ALA A 450 8.93 -2.00 -19.50
CA ALA A 450 9.21 -3.29 -20.14
C ALA A 450 9.98 -4.25 -19.21
N LEU A 451 9.63 -5.53 -19.25
CA LEU A 451 10.32 -6.66 -18.63
C LEU A 451 10.83 -7.62 -19.71
N PRO A 452 11.95 -7.32 -20.37
CA PRO A 452 12.46 -8.12 -21.50
C PRO A 452 12.67 -9.60 -21.13
N ASN A 453 13.22 -9.87 -19.95
CA ASN A 453 13.47 -11.24 -19.50
C ASN A 453 12.20 -12.08 -19.37
N ALA A 454 11.09 -11.46 -18.88
CA ALA A 454 9.81 -12.13 -18.76
C ALA A 454 9.17 -12.34 -20.13
N GLU A 455 9.30 -11.37 -21.03
CA GLU A 455 8.84 -11.46 -22.40
C GLU A 455 9.57 -12.57 -23.17
N ASP A 456 10.89 -12.62 -23.08
CA ASP A 456 11.72 -13.65 -23.72
C ASP A 456 11.43 -15.05 -23.15
N TRP A 457 11.23 -15.15 -21.83
CA TRP A 457 10.84 -16.40 -21.19
C TRP A 457 9.49 -16.89 -21.75
N LEU A 458 8.49 -16.03 -21.77
CA LEU A 458 7.16 -16.39 -22.25
C LEU A 458 7.18 -16.75 -23.76
N ARG A 459 7.98 -16.06 -24.57
CA ARG A 459 8.19 -16.40 -25.99
C ARG A 459 8.82 -17.78 -26.19
N ARG A 460 9.71 -18.22 -25.30
CA ARG A 460 10.29 -19.58 -25.33
C ARG A 460 9.26 -20.60 -24.91
N GLN A 461 8.61 -20.40 -23.75
CA GLN A 461 7.63 -21.33 -23.19
C GLN A 461 6.45 -21.54 -24.14
N ARG A 462 5.96 -20.51 -24.77
CA ARG A 462 4.87 -20.59 -25.75
C ARG A 462 5.17 -21.55 -26.90
N ARG A 463 6.43 -21.65 -27.32
CA ARG A 463 6.84 -22.63 -28.35
C ARG A 463 6.79 -24.07 -27.83
N GLU A 464 7.14 -24.26 -26.56
CA GLU A 464 7.08 -25.56 -25.90
C GLU A 464 5.64 -25.98 -25.63
N TRP A 465 4.79 -25.05 -25.24
CA TRP A 465 3.37 -25.29 -24.96
C TRP A 465 2.50 -25.45 -26.22
N ARG A 466 3.00 -25.13 -27.38
CA ARG A 466 2.23 -25.11 -28.62
C ARG A 466 1.42 -26.38 -28.87
N PRO A 467 1.95 -27.62 -28.68
CA PRO A 467 1.17 -28.84 -28.91
C PRO A 467 -0.07 -28.95 -28.01
N VAL A 468 0.01 -28.45 -26.77
CA VAL A 468 -1.10 -28.43 -25.82
C VAL A 468 -2.06 -27.30 -26.19
N LEU A 469 -1.57 -26.12 -26.43
CA LEU A 469 -2.40 -24.94 -26.72
C LEU A 469 -3.17 -25.06 -28.04
N ASP A 470 -2.55 -25.60 -29.10
CA ASP A 470 -3.20 -25.81 -30.40
C ASP A 470 -4.37 -26.81 -30.32
N ALA A 471 -4.40 -27.67 -29.29
CA ALA A 471 -5.48 -28.59 -29.03
C ALA A 471 -6.65 -27.96 -28.23
N GLU A 472 -6.44 -26.81 -27.61
CA GLU A 472 -7.44 -26.15 -26.76
C GLU A 472 -8.42 -25.32 -27.60
N PRO A 473 -9.75 -25.51 -27.44
CA PRO A 473 -10.74 -24.74 -28.18
C PRO A 473 -10.65 -23.25 -27.91
N GLY A 474 -10.51 -22.45 -28.97
CA GLY A 474 -10.48 -20.99 -28.88
C GLY A 474 -9.09 -20.39 -28.70
N TYR A 475 -8.04 -21.19 -28.63
CA TYR A 475 -6.68 -20.65 -28.62
C TYR A 475 -6.36 -19.91 -29.93
N ALA A 476 -5.78 -18.74 -29.78
CA ALA A 476 -5.23 -17.96 -30.88
C ALA A 476 -3.81 -17.50 -30.53
N GLU A 477 -2.85 -17.82 -31.38
CA GLU A 477 -1.49 -17.36 -31.18
C GLU A 477 -1.40 -15.84 -31.28
N ILE A 478 -0.85 -15.18 -30.25
CA ILE A 478 -0.64 -13.74 -30.22
C ILE A 478 0.80 -13.45 -30.68
N PRO A 479 0.98 -12.95 -31.92
CA PRO A 479 2.34 -12.79 -32.49
C PRO A 479 3.14 -11.69 -31.80
N GLN A 480 2.47 -10.62 -31.32
CA GLN A 480 3.11 -9.49 -30.68
C GLN A 480 2.40 -9.15 -29.35
N PHE A 481 3.16 -9.10 -28.29
CA PHE A 481 2.74 -8.64 -26.96
C PHE A 481 3.95 -8.03 -26.24
N SER A 482 3.70 -7.27 -25.21
CA SER A 482 4.76 -6.75 -24.31
C SER A 482 4.47 -7.19 -22.89
N VAL A 483 5.53 -7.51 -22.13
CA VAL A 483 5.43 -7.76 -20.70
C VAL A 483 5.91 -6.52 -19.95
N CYS A 484 5.03 -5.98 -19.12
CA CYS A 484 5.26 -4.75 -18.37
C CYS A 484 5.41 -5.05 -16.88
N ARG A 485 6.28 -4.29 -16.22
CA ARG A 485 6.42 -4.35 -14.77
C ARG A 485 5.20 -3.74 -14.09
N LEU A 486 4.55 -4.53 -13.25
CA LEU A 486 3.52 -4.10 -12.34
C LEU A 486 4.17 -3.55 -11.06
N ALA A 487 3.99 -2.28 -10.76
CA ALA A 487 4.53 -1.66 -9.55
C ALA A 487 3.82 -2.17 -8.30
N SER A 488 2.50 -2.38 -8.39
CA SER A 488 1.63 -2.83 -7.31
C SER A 488 0.29 -3.35 -7.87
N GLY A 489 -0.52 -3.98 -7.05
CA GLY A 489 -1.80 -4.54 -7.47
C GLY A 489 -1.70 -6.00 -7.97
N ARG A 490 -2.76 -6.48 -8.61
CA ARG A 490 -2.84 -7.83 -9.17
C ARG A 490 -2.25 -7.87 -10.57
N PRO A 491 -1.59 -8.96 -10.98
CA PRO A 491 -1.33 -9.22 -12.38
C PRO A 491 -2.59 -9.03 -13.22
N HIS A 492 -2.44 -8.50 -14.41
CA HIS A 492 -3.55 -8.25 -15.31
C HIS A 492 -3.07 -8.07 -16.75
N VAL A 493 -4.01 -8.17 -17.71
CA VAL A 493 -3.75 -7.98 -19.13
C VAL A 493 -4.54 -6.79 -19.69
N ASP A 494 -3.84 -5.90 -20.39
CA ASP A 494 -4.43 -4.91 -21.32
C ASP A 494 -4.58 -5.54 -22.70
N ARG A 495 -5.78 -6.04 -23.02
CA ARG A 495 -6.07 -6.75 -24.26
C ARG A 495 -5.96 -5.83 -25.48
N GLU A 496 -6.39 -4.58 -25.37
CA GLU A 496 -6.35 -3.61 -26.48
C GLU A 496 -4.92 -3.35 -26.97
N ARG A 497 -3.97 -3.22 -25.99
CA ARG A 497 -2.57 -2.95 -26.29
C ARG A 497 -1.68 -4.18 -26.26
N ARG A 498 -2.25 -5.35 -25.96
CA ARG A 498 -1.53 -6.62 -25.83
C ARG A 498 -0.37 -6.52 -24.84
N ARG A 499 -0.65 -5.97 -23.66
CA ARG A 499 0.32 -5.78 -22.58
C ARG A 499 -0.06 -6.64 -21.39
N ILE A 500 0.89 -7.38 -20.87
CA ILE A 500 0.73 -8.23 -19.70
C ILE A 500 1.50 -7.56 -18.57
N PHE A 501 0.82 -7.27 -17.46
CA PHE A 501 1.40 -6.62 -16.30
C PHE A 501 1.65 -7.63 -15.19
N VAL A 502 2.92 -7.88 -14.86
CA VAL A 502 3.36 -8.79 -13.80
C VAL A 502 4.46 -8.16 -12.96
N ARG A 503 4.62 -8.62 -11.72
CA ARG A 503 5.59 -8.05 -10.77
C ARG A 503 7.04 -8.34 -11.17
N GLY A 504 7.29 -9.47 -11.81
CA GLY A 504 8.62 -9.93 -12.18
C GLY A 504 8.59 -11.36 -12.68
N LEU A 505 9.75 -12.03 -12.66
CA LEU A 505 9.91 -13.44 -13.03
C LEU A 505 10.83 -14.16 -12.03
N PHE A 506 10.61 -13.94 -10.72
CA PHE A 506 11.52 -14.42 -9.66
C PHE A 506 11.16 -15.82 -9.15
N SER A 507 9.88 -16.16 -9.14
CA SER A 507 9.35 -17.36 -8.51
C SER A 507 8.48 -18.15 -9.47
N LEU A 508 8.13 -19.39 -9.07
CA LEU A 508 7.14 -20.19 -9.77
C LEU A 508 5.79 -19.46 -9.83
N GLN A 509 5.41 -18.73 -8.77
CA GLN A 509 4.17 -17.95 -8.76
C GLN A 509 4.18 -16.83 -9.80
N ASP A 510 5.32 -16.11 -9.96
CA ASP A 510 5.42 -15.07 -10.98
C ASP A 510 5.30 -15.65 -12.40
N ARG A 511 5.82 -16.86 -12.62
CA ARG A 511 5.63 -17.58 -13.89
C ARG A 511 4.20 -18.02 -14.09
N LEU A 512 3.55 -18.47 -13.02
CA LEU A 512 2.13 -18.83 -13.06
C LEU A 512 1.27 -17.61 -13.39
N ASP A 513 1.52 -16.49 -12.71
CA ASP A 513 0.83 -15.22 -12.97
C ASP A 513 1.02 -14.76 -14.44
N LEU A 514 2.26 -14.81 -14.93
CA LEU A 514 2.55 -14.44 -16.31
C LEU A 514 1.86 -15.36 -17.33
N THR A 515 1.84 -16.67 -17.06
CA THR A 515 1.18 -17.65 -17.91
C THR A 515 -0.33 -17.45 -17.89
N HIS A 516 -0.92 -17.25 -16.71
CA HIS A 516 -2.33 -16.98 -16.50
C HIS A 516 -2.79 -15.75 -17.31
N GLU A 517 -2.09 -14.64 -17.17
CA GLU A 517 -2.44 -13.40 -17.90
C GLU A 517 -2.21 -13.52 -19.41
N TYR A 518 -1.23 -14.30 -19.84
CA TYR A 518 -1.05 -14.61 -21.27
C TYR A 518 -2.24 -15.42 -21.83
N LEU A 519 -2.77 -16.38 -21.07
CA LEU A 519 -3.92 -17.17 -21.52
C LEU A 519 -5.17 -16.32 -21.66
N HIS A 520 -5.43 -15.34 -20.80
CA HIS A 520 -6.49 -14.35 -20.99
C HIS A 520 -6.37 -13.60 -22.32
N LEU A 521 -5.16 -13.33 -22.76
CA LEU A 521 -4.90 -12.68 -24.05
C LEU A 521 -5.06 -13.67 -25.20
N ALA A 522 -4.51 -14.88 -25.06
CA ALA A 522 -4.54 -15.92 -26.11
C ALA A 522 -5.94 -16.47 -26.37
N PHE A 523 -6.84 -16.38 -25.41
CA PHE A 523 -8.25 -16.79 -25.52
C PHE A 523 -9.22 -15.60 -25.53
N GLU A 524 -8.76 -14.37 -25.84
CA GLU A 524 -9.58 -13.15 -25.73
C GLU A 524 -10.89 -13.21 -26.54
N ALA A 525 -10.88 -13.91 -27.66
CA ALA A 525 -12.04 -14.07 -28.56
C ALA A 525 -12.95 -15.25 -28.19
N HIS A 526 -12.66 -15.99 -27.11
CA HIS A 526 -13.39 -17.19 -26.71
C HIS A 526 -13.87 -17.12 -25.24
N PRO A 527 -15.03 -17.70 -24.90
CA PRO A 527 -15.52 -17.72 -23.50
C PRO A 527 -14.51 -18.23 -22.47
N ASN A 528 -13.67 -19.20 -22.84
CA ASN A 528 -12.60 -19.72 -21.99
C ASN A 528 -11.64 -18.63 -21.47
N GLY A 529 -11.42 -17.57 -22.24
CA GLY A 529 -10.61 -16.42 -21.83
C GLY A 529 -11.25 -15.53 -20.75
N GLN A 530 -12.50 -15.78 -20.38
CA GLN A 530 -13.21 -15.12 -19.28
C GLN A 530 -13.44 -16.07 -18.09
N ASP A 531 -13.15 -17.36 -18.26
CA ASP A 531 -13.32 -18.37 -17.22
C ASP A 531 -12.02 -18.51 -16.41
N GLU A 532 -11.99 -17.84 -15.25
CA GLU A 532 -10.84 -17.84 -14.34
C GLU A 532 -10.43 -19.27 -13.92
N ALA A 533 -11.41 -20.17 -13.70
CA ALA A 533 -11.12 -21.54 -13.29
C ALA A 533 -10.48 -22.35 -14.43
N TYR A 534 -10.90 -22.11 -15.66
CA TYR A 534 -10.29 -22.71 -16.84
C TYR A 534 -8.86 -22.19 -17.04
N VAL A 535 -8.67 -20.87 -17.02
CA VAL A 535 -7.36 -20.23 -17.24
C VAL A 535 -6.36 -20.66 -16.16
N GLU A 536 -6.76 -20.64 -14.89
CA GLU A 536 -5.90 -21.07 -13.78
C GLU A 536 -5.50 -22.56 -13.90
N ARG A 537 -6.43 -23.44 -14.23
CA ARG A 537 -6.14 -24.88 -14.43
C ARG A 537 -5.15 -25.09 -15.57
N LEU A 538 -5.39 -24.45 -16.72
CA LEU A 538 -4.52 -24.57 -17.89
C LEU A 538 -3.13 -23.97 -17.64
N ALA A 539 -3.04 -22.83 -16.94
CA ALA A 539 -1.76 -22.25 -16.55
C ALA A 539 -0.93 -23.19 -15.67
N ARG A 540 -1.57 -23.86 -14.70
CA ARG A 540 -0.93 -24.86 -13.85
C ARG A 540 -0.47 -26.07 -14.64
N GLN A 541 -1.30 -26.56 -15.54
CA GLN A 541 -0.96 -27.71 -16.42
C GLN A 541 0.28 -27.40 -17.25
N LEU A 542 0.34 -26.24 -17.90
CA LEU A 542 1.46 -25.84 -18.77
C LEU A 542 2.78 -25.65 -18.02
N LEU A 543 2.75 -25.38 -16.73
CA LEU A 543 3.94 -25.10 -15.92
C LEU A 543 4.42 -26.28 -15.07
N LEU A 544 3.53 -27.18 -14.69
CA LEU A 544 3.82 -28.23 -13.69
C LEU A 544 3.80 -29.64 -14.28
N GLU A 545 3.21 -29.82 -15.45
CA GLU A 545 3.18 -31.06 -16.25
C GLU A 545 4.08 -30.95 -17.50
#